data_0e5bc1df3d65a7f2a94e2f0bde88cbe7
#
_entry.id   0e5bc1df3d65a7f2a94e2f0bde88cbe7
#
_cell.length_a   1.000
_cell.length_b   1.000
_cell.length_c   1.000
_cell.angle_alpha   90.00
_cell.angle_beta   90.00
_cell.angle_gamma   90.00
#
_symmetry.space_group_name_H-M   'P 1'
#
loop_
_entity.id
_entity.type
_entity.pdbx_description
1 polymer ?
#
loop_
_entity_poly.entity_id
_entity_poly.type
_entity_poly.pdbx_seq_one_letter_code
_entity_poly.pdbx_strand_id
1 'polypeptide(L)'
;MKRRSFLKSLAAVPAASLALPRFAQAALPKTRITRVRIYKPPDLNPLFNQSNMLVTVETEAGITGIGEGGVKDTLEQCAGSLIGKDPFKIEAIWQEEYMAFFYPPGREKQDAMGALDLALWDIKGKALGLPIHQILSGAVRNYCECYNTGNVRPPASASGAPPTVKERVQATLDAGYKLYRMGAGDPGSGPWDVRSRLLQVARDCKAAREALGDSGDWSIDFHQRFELDDALRGCKLIEEYSPYLVEDPVRDEHFLDDIPRLRRMTSVPIAAGEEWGWRWDFNKLVENHDIDYNRCTLPNVGGITEYLKIMALCETHAVGMVPHFTGPVATAALVQCLVTYPLSVMFEYNYGNRQIPYLPQYTDFKAGKLYPNDR
;
A
#
# COMPACT_ATOMS: atom_id res chain seq x y z
N MET A 1 -8.11 -31.52 -44.79
CA MET A 1 -8.31 -32.65 -43.86
C MET A 1 -9.75 -32.68 -43.40
N LYS A 2 -10.46 -33.81 -43.66
CA LYS A 2 -11.91 -33.94 -43.37
C LYS A 2 -12.09 -34.17 -41.85
N ARG A 3 -12.98 -33.42 -41.18
CA ARG A 3 -13.29 -33.51 -39.74
C ARG A 3 -13.49 -34.94 -39.19
N ARG A 4 -13.91 -35.88 -40.04
CA ARG A 4 -14.10 -37.29 -39.67
C ARG A 4 -12.80 -38.09 -39.49
N SER A 5 -11.66 -37.65 -40.03
CA SER A 5 -10.37 -38.33 -39.87
C SER A 5 -9.70 -37.97 -38.53
N PHE A 6 -9.98 -36.76 -37.98
CA PHE A 6 -9.46 -36.34 -36.70
C PHE A 6 -10.11 -37.08 -35.50
N LEU A 7 -11.41 -37.38 -35.62
CA LEU A 7 -12.12 -38.11 -34.57
C LEU A 7 -11.80 -39.61 -34.55
N LYS A 8 -11.30 -40.18 -35.65
CA LYS A 8 -10.89 -41.60 -35.72
C LYS A 8 -9.50 -41.84 -35.13
N SER A 9 -8.63 -40.84 -35.10
CA SER A 9 -7.31 -40.94 -34.46
C SER A 9 -7.36 -40.83 -32.93
N LEU A 10 -8.43 -40.32 -32.34
CA LEU A 10 -8.63 -40.28 -30.90
C LEU A 10 -9.16 -41.59 -30.30
N ALA A 11 -9.66 -42.50 -31.11
CA ALA A 11 -10.25 -43.78 -30.67
C ALA A 11 -9.23 -44.95 -30.59
N ALA A 12 -7.97 -44.73 -30.92
CA ALA A 12 -6.93 -45.78 -30.95
C ALA A 12 -5.80 -45.56 -29.96
N VAL A 13 -6.12 -45.01 -28.77
CA VAL A 13 -5.20 -45.06 -27.64
C VAL A 13 -5.51 -46.35 -26.88
N PRO A 14 -4.57 -47.34 -26.83
CA PRO A 14 -4.80 -48.49 -25.99
C PRO A 14 -4.99 -48.05 -24.57
N ALA A 15 -5.98 -48.60 -23.89
CA ALA A 15 -6.19 -48.43 -22.47
C ALA A 15 -5.02 -49.09 -21.68
N ALA A 16 -3.81 -48.60 -21.85
CA ALA A 16 -2.79 -48.75 -20.84
C ALA A 16 -3.28 -47.93 -19.67
N SER A 17 -3.67 -48.58 -18.58
CA SER A 17 -3.91 -47.97 -17.27
C SER A 17 -2.59 -47.38 -16.78
N LEU A 18 -2.19 -46.28 -17.40
CA LEU A 18 -1.28 -45.32 -16.79
C LEU A 18 -2.03 -44.84 -15.53
N ALA A 19 -1.60 -45.34 -14.38
CA ALA A 19 -1.86 -44.70 -13.12
C ALA A 19 -1.25 -43.27 -13.25
N LEU A 20 -2.02 -42.37 -13.90
CA LEU A 20 -1.73 -40.95 -13.82
C LEU A 20 -1.60 -40.69 -12.33
N PRO A 21 -0.47 -40.09 -11.86
CA PRO A 21 -0.45 -39.62 -10.51
C PRO A 21 -1.73 -38.83 -10.35
N ARG A 22 -2.59 -39.26 -9.43
CA ARG A 22 -3.68 -38.39 -8.99
C ARG A 22 -2.99 -37.14 -8.56
N PHE A 23 -3.00 -36.13 -9.43
CA PHE A 23 -2.77 -34.77 -8.95
C PHE A 23 -3.80 -34.63 -7.82
N ALA A 24 -3.32 -34.72 -6.60
CA ALA A 24 -4.12 -34.38 -5.47
C ALA A 24 -4.58 -32.96 -5.79
N GLN A 25 -5.82 -32.83 -6.22
CA GLN A 25 -6.43 -31.54 -6.41
C GLN A 25 -6.24 -30.88 -5.05
N ALA A 26 -5.44 -29.83 -4.97
CA ALA A 26 -5.19 -29.10 -3.73
C ALA A 26 -6.52 -28.44 -3.35
N ALA A 27 -7.43 -29.25 -2.81
CA ALA A 27 -8.68 -28.77 -2.29
C ALA A 27 -8.37 -28.11 -0.95
N LEU A 28 -8.86 -26.89 -0.78
CA LEU A 28 -8.77 -26.21 0.50
C LEU A 28 -9.32 -27.13 1.61
N PRO A 29 -8.62 -27.28 2.73
CA PRO A 29 -9.08 -28.15 3.80
C PRO A 29 -10.39 -27.63 4.39
N LYS A 30 -11.30 -28.54 4.75
CA LYS A 30 -12.46 -28.15 5.55
C LYS A 30 -11.98 -27.79 6.95
N THR A 31 -12.11 -26.54 7.32
CA THR A 31 -11.62 -26.04 8.60
C THR A 31 -12.45 -24.85 9.08
N ARG A 32 -12.31 -24.52 10.36
CA ARG A 32 -12.95 -23.38 10.99
C ARG A 32 -11.93 -22.57 11.79
N ILE A 33 -12.20 -21.30 11.95
CA ILE A 33 -11.42 -20.41 12.82
C ILE A 33 -11.73 -20.80 14.28
N THR A 34 -10.68 -21.09 15.04
CA THR A 34 -10.79 -21.51 16.45
C THR A 34 -10.39 -20.42 17.42
N ARG A 35 -9.46 -19.54 16.99
CA ARG A 35 -8.93 -18.51 17.87
C ARG A 35 -8.37 -17.34 17.06
N VAL A 36 -8.53 -16.14 17.62
CA VAL A 36 -7.82 -14.93 17.20
C VAL A 36 -7.01 -14.43 18.39
N ARG A 37 -5.76 -14.08 18.17
CA ARG A 37 -4.89 -13.45 19.18
C ARG A 37 -4.46 -12.08 18.69
N ILE A 38 -4.42 -11.13 19.60
CA ILE A 38 -4.05 -9.75 19.35
C ILE A 38 -2.79 -9.45 20.16
N TYR A 39 -1.76 -8.93 19.49
CA TYR A 39 -0.48 -8.63 20.10
C TYR A 39 -0.18 -7.15 19.94
N LYS A 40 0.22 -6.51 21.04
CA LYS A 40 0.76 -5.17 21.03
C LYS A 40 2.28 -5.26 20.91
N PRO A 41 2.89 -4.76 19.85
CA PRO A 41 4.35 -4.74 19.73
C PRO A 41 5.00 -3.94 20.87
N PRO A 42 6.19 -4.35 21.34
CA PRO A 42 6.89 -3.64 22.42
C PRO A 42 7.34 -2.24 22.01
N ASP A 43 7.73 -2.08 20.76
CA ASP A 43 8.14 -0.81 20.18
C ASP A 43 7.04 -0.28 19.28
N LEU A 44 6.17 0.54 19.83
CA LEU A 44 5.18 1.25 19.02
C LEU A 44 5.90 2.20 18.08
N ASN A 45 5.57 2.15 16.81
CA ASN A 45 5.95 3.20 15.91
C ASN A 45 5.39 4.51 16.47
N PRO A 46 6.21 5.57 16.63
CA PRO A 46 5.75 6.86 17.15
C PRO A 46 4.76 7.59 16.23
N LEU A 47 4.44 7.04 15.07
CA LEU A 47 3.40 7.58 14.20
C LEU A 47 2.02 7.29 14.80
N PHE A 48 1.44 8.31 15.40
CA PHE A 48 0.21 8.24 16.20
C PHE A 48 -1.03 7.83 15.42
N ASN A 49 -1.00 7.94 14.11
CA ASN A 49 -2.13 7.69 13.23
C ASN A 49 -2.08 6.32 12.56
N GLN A 50 -1.10 5.50 12.85
CA GLN A 50 -0.98 4.17 12.28
C GLN A 50 -1.00 3.12 13.37
N SER A 51 -1.89 2.18 13.22
CA SER A 51 -1.89 1.00 14.04
C SER A 51 -0.76 0.08 13.63
N ASN A 52 -0.15 -0.53 14.63
CA ASN A 52 0.86 -1.58 14.46
C ASN A 52 0.55 -2.80 15.34
N MET A 53 -0.72 -3.00 15.66
CA MET A 53 -1.16 -4.23 16.31
C MET A 53 -0.93 -5.39 15.35
N LEU A 54 -0.56 -6.54 15.91
CA LEU A 54 -0.43 -7.78 15.17
C LEU A 54 -1.56 -8.72 15.58
N VAL A 55 -2.09 -9.45 14.61
CA VAL A 55 -3.10 -10.48 14.87
C VAL A 55 -2.66 -11.81 14.31
N THR A 56 -3.02 -12.90 14.99
CA THR A 56 -2.96 -14.24 14.42
C THR A 56 -4.33 -14.88 14.46
N VAL A 57 -4.70 -15.54 13.36
CA VAL A 57 -5.94 -16.30 13.21
C VAL A 57 -5.58 -17.76 13.10
N GLU A 58 -6.04 -18.58 14.06
CA GLU A 58 -5.76 -20.01 14.15
C GLU A 58 -6.97 -20.82 13.67
N THR A 59 -6.71 -21.94 13.00
CA THR A 59 -7.76 -22.84 12.47
C THR A 59 -7.68 -24.25 13.03
N GLU A 60 -8.78 -25.01 12.95
CA GLU A 60 -8.82 -26.45 13.33
C GLU A 60 -7.79 -27.30 12.57
N ALA A 61 -7.48 -26.92 11.32
CA ALA A 61 -6.47 -27.60 10.50
C ALA A 61 -5.03 -27.27 10.92
N GLY A 62 -4.80 -26.48 11.97
CA GLY A 62 -3.48 -26.09 12.44
C GLY A 62 -2.80 -25.02 11.60
N ILE A 63 -3.50 -24.43 10.62
CA ILE A 63 -2.97 -23.31 9.83
C ILE A 63 -3.21 -22.03 10.62
N THR A 64 -2.16 -21.23 10.76
CA THR A 64 -2.22 -19.92 11.41
C THR A 64 -1.83 -18.82 10.42
N GLY A 65 -2.71 -17.85 10.24
CA GLY A 65 -2.43 -16.63 9.48
C GLY A 65 -2.03 -15.47 10.37
N ILE A 66 -1.28 -14.53 9.79
CA ILE A 66 -0.84 -13.30 10.45
C ILE A 66 -1.38 -12.08 9.71
N GLY A 67 -1.75 -11.05 10.46
CA GLY A 67 -2.13 -9.74 9.94
C GLY A 67 -1.62 -8.62 10.81
N GLU A 68 -1.73 -7.40 10.32
CA GLU A 68 -1.25 -6.18 10.96
C GLU A 68 -2.23 -5.04 10.70
N GLY A 69 -2.53 -4.27 11.72
CA GLY A 69 -3.45 -3.13 11.69
C GLY A 69 -4.38 -3.10 12.89
N GLY A 70 -5.27 -2.13 12.91
CA GLY A 70 -6.31 -1.96 13.92
C GLY A 70 -5.83 -1.50 15.30
N VAL A 71 -6.76 -1.14 16.12
CA VAL A 71 -6.55 -0.89 17.55
C VAL A 71 -7.23 -1.97 18.36
N LYS A 72 -6.77 -2.19 19.59
CA LYS A 72 -7.16 -3.33 20.40
C LYS A 72 -8.68 -3.50 20.48
N ASP A 73 -9.41 -2.45 20.83
CA ASP A 73 -10.85 -2.54 21.11
C ASP A 73 -11.67 -2.88 19.85
N THR A 74 -11.33 -2.29 18.69
CA THR A 74 -11.99 -2.62 17.43
C THR A 74 -11.60 -3.99 16.91
N LEU A 75 -10.35 -4.41 17.10
CA LEU A 75 -9.91 -5.76 16.78
C LEU A 75 -10.66 -6.82 17.61
N GLU A 76 -10.85 -6.61 18.91
CA GLU A 76 -11.61 -7.52 19.75
C GLU A 76 -13.07 -7.67 19.29
N GLN A 77 -13.70 -6.55 18.90
CA GLN A 77 -15.07 -6.55 18.38
C GLN A 77 -15.18 -7.35 17.07
N CYS A 78 -14.30 -7.10 16.11
CA CYS A 78 -14.30 -7.81 14.83
C CYS A 78 -13.90 -9.29 15.02
N ALA A 79 -12.86 -9.58 15.79
CA ALA A 79 -12.36 -10.92 16.00
C ALA A 79 -13.41 -11.90 16.56
N GLY A 80 -14.29 -11.39 17.41
CA GLY A 80 -15.36 -12.21 18.01
C GLY A 80 -16.29 -12.82 16.95
N SER A 81 -16.54 -12.12 15.87
CA SER A 81 -17.43 -12.59 14.81
C SER A 81 -16.80 -13.66 13.92
N LEU A 82 -15.46 -13.78 13.90
CA LEU A 82 -14.77 -14.74 13.05
C LEU A 82 -14.80 -16.17 13.56
N ILE A 83 -14.96 -16.37 14.88
CA ILE A 83 -14.88 -17.70 15.51
C ILE A 83 -15.95 -18.64 14.94
N GLY A 84 -15.52 -19.84 14.55
CA GLY A 84 -16.38 -20.86 13.95
C GLY A 84 -16.65 -20.69 12.46
N LYS A 85 -16.22 -19.59 11.83
CA LYS A 85 -16.37 -19.38 10.39
C LYS A 85 -15.32 -20.16 9.59
N ASP A 86 -15.64 -20.39 8.33
CA ASP A 86 -14.73 -20.94 7.32
C ASP A 86 -13.77 -19.83 6.87
N PRO A 87 -12.44 -19.95 7.12
CA PRO A 87 -11.47 -18.91 6.83
C PRO A 87 -11.29 -18.62 5.33
N PHE A 88 -11.77 -19.51 4.46
CA PHE A 88 -11.66 -19.35 3.01
C PHE A 88 -12.81 -18.54 2.38
N LYS A 89 -13.86 -18.26 3.17
CA LYS A 89 -14.96 -17.37 2.74
C LYS A 89 -14.61 -15.90 3.03
N ILE A 90 -13.46 -15.46 2.57
CA ILE A 90 -12.87 -14.16 2.93
C ILE A 90 -13.83 -13.02 2.58
N GLU A 91 -14.33 -12.96 1.34
CA GLU A 91 -15.27 -11.89 0.92
C GLU A 91 -16.55 -11.91 1.76
N ALA A 92 -17.10 -13.08 2.07
CA ALA A 92 -18.30 -13.18 2.90
C ALA A 92 -18.05 -12.66 4.32
N ILE A 93 -16.91 -13.00 4.92
CA ILE A 93 -16.51 -12.49 6.24
C ILE A 93 -16.36 -10.98 6.17
N TRP A 94 -15.68 -10.46 5.16
CA TRP A 94 -15.47 -9.03 4.96
C TRP A 94 -16.81 -8.28 4.87
N GLN A 95 -17.74 -8.79 4.06
CA GLN A 95 -19.07 -8.18 3.91
C GLN A 95 -19.89 -8.25 5.20
N GLU A 96 -19.83 -9.36 5.91
CA GLU A 96 -20.51 -9.49 7.22
C GLU A 96 -19.95 -8.48 8.23
N GLU A 97 -18.61 -8.33 8.32
CA GLU A 97 -17.98 -7.32 9.18
C GLU A 97 -18.40 -5.90 8.80
N TYR A 98 -18.39 -5.60 7.50
CA TYR A 98 -18.82 -4.30 6.99
C TYR A 98 -20.28 -4.00 7.34
N MET A 99 -21.18 -4.97 7.16
CA MET A 99 -22.62 -4.83 7.38
C MET A 99 -23.05 -5.00 8.83
N ALA A 100 -22.21 -5.59 9.70
CA ALA A 100 -22.57 -5.93 11.08
C ALA A 100 -22.84 -4.70 11.96
N PHE A 101 -22.48 -3.54 11.52
CA PHE A 101 -22.58 -2.31 12.29
C PHE A 101 -23.71 -1.44 11.76
N PHE A 102 -24.65 -1.11 12.65
CA PHE A 102 -25.75 -0.20 12.34
C PHE A 102 -25.24 1.17 11.90
N TYR A 103 -24.17 1.65 12.56
CA TYR A 103 -23.46 2.84 12.12
C TYR A 103 -22.33 2.45 11.18
N PRO A 104 -22.08 3.22 10.09
CA PRO A 104 -20.95 2.94 9.21
C PRO A 104 -19.66 2.80 10.02
N PRO A 105 -18.88 1.77 9.77
CA PRO A 105 -17.60 1.62 10.45
C PRO A 105 -16.69 2.80 10.09
N GLY A 106 -16.08 3.39 11.10
CA GLY A 106 -15.04 4.39 10.91
C GLY A 106 -13.71 3.75 10.52
N ARG A 107 -12.69 4.58 10.30
CA ARG A 107 -11.34 4.13 9.91
C ARG A 107 -10.75 3.08 10.84
N GLU A 108 -10.82 3.27 12.14
CA GLU A 108 -10.28 2.33 13.13
C GLU A 108 -10.81 0.92 12.95
N LYS A 109 -12.09 0.82 12.60
CA LYS A 109 -12.72 -0.45 12.37
C LYS A 109 -12.32 -1.08 11.04
N GLN A 110 -12.22 -0.27 10.03
CA GLN A 110 -11.77 -0.69 8.72
C GLN A 110 -10.34 -1.23 8.78
N ASP A 111 -9.48 -0.54 9.51
CA ASP A 111 -8.12 -0.98 9.78
C ASP A 111 -8.08 -2.32 10.55
N ALA A 112 -8.99 -2.52 11.51
CA ALA A 112 -9.15 -3.80 12.19
C ALA A 112 -9.64 -4.91 11.24
N MET A 113 -10.62 -4.62 10.40
CA MET A 113 -11.06 -5.54 9.34
C MET A 113 -9.89 -5.89 8.40
N GLY A 114 -9.08 -4.90 8.05
CA GLY A 114 -7.89 -5.07 7.23
C GLY A 114 -6.87 -6.04 7.84
N ALA A 115 -6.58 -5.90 9.12
CA ALA A 115 -5.68 -6.81 9.82
C ALA A 115 -6.18 -8.26 9.80
N LEU A 116 -7.47 -8.46 10.00
CA LEU A 116 -8.09 -9.79 9.97
C LEU A 116 -8.14 -10.36 8.54
N ASP A 117 -8.45 -9.54 7.56
CA ASP A 117 -8.44 -9.92 6.14
C ASP A 117 -7.04 -10.38 5.68
N LEU A 118 -5.98 -9.67 6.07
CA LEU A 118 -4.59 -10.08 5.81
C LEU A 118 -4.32 -11.48 6.37
N ALA A 119 -4.75 -11.75 7.59
CA ALA A 119 -4.56 -13.06 8.22
C ALA A 119 -5.34 -14.16 7.49
N LEU A 120 -6.53 -13.88 6.97
CA LEU A 120 -7.32 -14.84 6.19
C LEU A 120 -6.68 -15.15 4.84
N TRP A 121 -6.14 -14.14 4.16
CA TRP A 121 -5.38 -14.34 2.93
C TRP A 121 -4.09 -15.12 3.16
N ASP A 122 -3.39 -14.88 4.27
CA ASP A 122 -2.21 -15.66 4.66
C ASP A 122 -2.56 -17.13 4.93
N ILE A 123 -3.71 -17.41 5.59
CA ILE A 123 -4.22 -18.78 5.74
C ILE A 123 -4.47 -19.43 4.38
N LYS A 124 -5.07 -18.70 3.45
CA LYS A 124 -5.36 -19.19 2.10
C LYS A 124 -4.06 -19.50 1.33
N GLY A 125 -3.08 -18.61 1.38
CA GLY A 125 -1.75 -18.81 0.79
C GLY A 125 -1.09 -20.06 1.33
N LYS A 126 -1.02 -20.20 2.64
CA LYS A 126 -0.45 -21.38 3.34
C LYS A 126 -1.17 -22.67 3.01
N ALA A 127 -2.50 -22.64 2.96
CA ALA A 127 -3.31 -23.81 2.59
C ALA A 127 -3.07 -24.30 1.16
N LEU A 128 -2.80 -23.39 0.26
CA LEU A 128 -2.51 -23.68 -1.16
C LEU A 128 -1.02 -23.91 -1.44
N GLY A 129 -0.14 -23.52 -0.51
CA GLY A 129 1.31 -23.53 -0.72
C GLY A 129 1.77 -22.54 -1.80
N LEU A 130 1.06 -21.42 -1.95
CA LEU A 130 1.31 -20.41 -2.98
C LEU A 130 1.39 -19.01 -2.36
N PRO A 131 2.29 -18.14 -2.86
CA PRO A 131 2.28 -16.74 -2.49
C PRO A 131 1.04 -16.04 -3.07
N ILE A 132 0.63 -14.94 -2.42
CA ILE A 132 -0.62 -14.24 -2.76
C ILE A 132 -0.65 -13.77 -4.20
N HIS A 133 0.46 -13.22 -4.74
CA HIS A 133 0.49 -12.77 -6.13
C HIS A 133 0.16 -13.88 -7.14
N GLN A 134 0.54 -15.13 -6.86
CA GLN A 134 0.19 -16.28 -7.71
C GLN A 134 -1.28 -16.69 -7.57
N ILE A 135 -1.87 -16.51 -6.38
CA ILE A 135 -3.30 -16.76 -6.18
C ILE A 135 -4.15 -15.71 -6.90
N LEU A 136 -3.67 -14.47 -7.01
CA LEU A 136 -4.38 -13.37 -7.65
C LEU A 136 -4.39 -13.53 -9.18
N SER A 137 -3.25 -13.41 -9.85
CA SER A 137 -3.17 -13.50 -11.31
C SER A 137 -1.75 -13.73 -11.82
N GLY A 138 -0.79 -13.81 -10.91
CA GLY A 138 0.64 -13.82 -11.24
C GLY A 138 1.21 -12.39 -11.33
N ALA A 139 2.53 -12.30 -11.21
CA ALA A 139 3.24 -11.04 -11.21
C ALA A 139 3.46 -10.53 -12.64
N VAL A 140 3.18 -9.25 -12.89
CA VAL A 140 3.53 -8.54 -14.13
C VAL A 140 4.88 -7.84 -14.02
N ARG A 141 5.42 -7.73 -12.82
CA ARG A 141 6.75 -7.17 -12.50
C ARG A 141 7.42 -7.95 -11.40
N ASN A 142 8.75 -7.94 -11.37
CA ASN A 142 9.52 -8.70 -10.39
C ASN A 142 9.76 -7.95 -9.08
N TYR A 143 9.52 -6.65 -9.05
CA TYR A 143 9.73 -5.77 -7.89
C TYR A 143 8.88 -4.50 -8.00
N CYS A 144 8.72 -3.82 -6.89
CA CYS A 144 8.21 -2.45 -6.85
C CYS A 144 9.37 -1.48 -6.64
N GLU A 145 9.50 -0.45 -7.48
CA GLU A 145 10.40 0.69 -7.21
C GLU A 145 9.89 1.40 -5.95
N CYS A 146 10.84 1.85 -5.12
CA CYS A 146 10.52 2.50 -3.85
C CYS A 146 11.08 3.91 -3.79
N TYR A 147 10.45 4.74 -2.97
CA TYR A 147 11.04 5.95 -2.43
C TYR A 147 11.03 5.89 -0.90
N ASN A 148 11.83 6.74 -0.28
CA ASN A 148 12.04 6.72 1.17
C ASN A 148 11.50 7.97 1.84
N THR A 149 10.78 7.78 2.94
CA THR A 149 10.28 8.85 3.79
C THR A 149 11.15 9.01 5.03
N GLY A 150 12.21 9.82 4.92
CA GLY A 150 12.96 10.33 6.06
C GLY A 150 13.99 9.42 6.73
N ASN A 151 14.17 8.16 6.29
CA ASN A 151 15.14 7.23 6.91
C ASN A 151 16.54 7.28 6.28
N VAL A 152 16.65 7.78 5.05
CA VAL A 152 17.94 8.01 4.42
C VAL A 152 18.44 9.38 4.83
N ARG A 153 19.50 9.40 5.61
CA ARG A 153 20.13 10.64 6.08
C ARG A 153 21.57 10.67 5.63
N PRO A 154 22.05 11.80 5.10
CA PRO A 154 23.47 11.97 4.86
C PRO A 154 24.24 11.91 6.20
N PRO A 155 25.54 11.59 6.19
CA PRO A 155 26.38 11.66 7.37
C PRO A 155 26.28 13.02 8.04
N ALA A 156 26.29 13.04 9.37
CA ALA A 156 26.28 14.29 10.13
C ALA A 156 27.46 15.16 9.72
N SER A 157 27.20 16.43 9.45
CA SER A 157 28.30 17.38 9.16
C SER A 157 29.15 17.60 10.40
N ALA A 158 30.45 17.82 10.22
CA ALA A 158 31.37 18.14 11.32
C ALA A 158 30.98 19.46 12.03
N SER A 159 30.23 20.34 11.36
CA SER A 159 29.74 21.61 11.91
C SER A 159 28.43 21.46 12.70
N GLY A 160 27.77 20.29 12.67
CA GLY A 160 26.44 20.10 13.24
C GLY A 160 25.31 20.79 12.44
N ALA A 161 25.62 21.38 11.29
CA ALA A 161 24.61 22.01 10.44
C ALA A 161 23.67 20.96 9.84
N PRO A 162 22.36 21.26 9.67
CA PRO A 162 21.45 20.36 8.99
C PRO A 162 21.86 20.15 7.53
N PRO A 163 21.68 18.95 6.99
CA PRO A 163 22.06 18.66 5.61
C PRO A 163 21.26 19.50 4.60
N THR A 164 21.93 19.93 3.56
CA THR A 164 21.34 20.63 2.42
C THR A 164 20.45 19.70 1.60
N VAL A 165 19.58 20.24 0.76
CA VAL A 165 18.78 19.46 -0.19
C VAL A 165 19.66 18.58 -1.07
N LYS A 166 20.76 19.15 -1.59
CA LYS A 166 21.71 18.42 -2.45
C LYS A 166 22.32 17.20 -1.73
N GLU A 167 22.72 17.34 -0.48
CA GLU A 167 23.27 16.22 0.31
C GLU A 167 22.23 15.15 0.58
N ARG A 168 20.98 15.53 0.84
CA ARG A 168 19.86 14.58 1.01
C ARG A 168 19.54 13.84 -0.28
N VAL A 169 19.50 14.55 -1.41
CA VAL A 169 19.33 13.95 -2.75
C VAL A 169 20.43 12.93 -3.00
N GLN A 170 21.70 13.32 -2.80
CA GLN A 170 22.83 12.40 -3.03
C GLN A 170 22.73 11.15 -2.15
N ALA A 171 22.45 11.31 -0.85
CA ALA A 171 22.27 10.17 0.04
C ALA A 171 21.13 9.23 -0.41
N THR A 172 20.05 9.78 -0.95
CA THR A 172 18.93 9.02 -1.50
C THR A 172 19.36 8.19 -2.72
N LEU A 173 20.11 8.80 -3.64
CA LEU A 173 20.64 8.11 -4.83
C LEU A 173 21.67 7.03 -4.43
N ASP A 174 22.57 7.33 -3.48
CA ASP A 174 23.57 6.38 -2.99
C ASP A 174 22.93 5.17 -2.30
N ALA A 175 21.75 5.35 -1.68
CA ALA A 175 20.95 4.26 -1.13
C ALA A 175 20.18 3.43 -2.19
N GLY A 176 20.28 3.83 -3.46
CA GLY A 176 19.70 3.13 -4.61
C GLY A 176 18.28 3.54 -4.97
N TYR A 177 17.72 4.55 -4.32
CA TYR A 177 16.41 5.10 -4.73
C TYR A 177 16.56 6.03 -5.94
N LYS A 178 15.54 6.04 -6.79
CA LYS A 178 15.49 6.92 -7.96
C LYS A 178 14.63 8.16 -7.75
N LEU A 179 13.79 8.16 -6.74
CA LEU A 179 12.92 9.25 -6.40
C LEU A 179 13.29 9.81 -5.02
N TYR A 180 13.55 11.11 -4.96
CA TYR A 180 13.76 11.85 -3.73
C TYR A 180 12.44 12.48 -3.27
N ARG A 181 11.97 12.12 -2.08
CA ARG A 181 10.77 12.68 -1.48
C ARG A 181 11.13 13.71 -0.42
N MET A 182 10.49 14.85 -0.44
CA MET A 182 10.56 15.87 0.60
C MET A 182 9.16 16.18 1.15
N GLY A 183 9.10 16.82 2.30
CA GLY A 183 7.86 17.34 2.89
C GLY A 183 7.83 18.86 2.86
N ALA A 184 6.64 19.44 2.84
CA ALA A 184 6.45 20.88 3.04
C ALA A 184 6.78 21.33 4.47
N GLY A 185 7.03 20.38 5.36
CA GLY A 185 7.31 20.56 6.77
C GLY A 185 6.04 20.72 7.61
N ASP A 186 6.15 20.41 8.87
CA ASP A 186 5.07 20.58 9.82
C ASP A 186 5.06 21.99 10.45
N PRO A 187 3.90 22.47 10.96
CA PRO A 187 3.86 23.66 11.78
C PRO A 187 4.82 23.48 12.97
N GLY A 188 5.78 24.36 13.11
CA GLY A 188 6.64 24.39 14.30
C GLY A 188 5.89 24.86 15.54
N SER A 189 6.62 25.18 16.59
CA SER A 189 6.06 25.70 17.85
C SER A 189 5.53 27.14 17.74
N GLY A 190 5.70 27.79 16.59
CA GLY A 190 5.23 29.16 16.31
C GLY A 190 4.00 29.20 15.41
N PRO A 191 3.51 30.41 15.09
CA PRO A 191 2.43 30.58 14.12
C PRO A 191 2.79 29.97 12.77
N TRP A 192 1.80 29.35 12.12
CA TRP A 192 1.97 28.83 10.77
C TRP A 192 2.02 29.98 9.75
N ASP A 193 3.22 30.30 9.25
CA ASP A 193 3.42 31.29 8.18
C ASP A 193 3.46 30.59 6.82
N VAL A 194 2.29 30.50 6.18
CA VAL A 194 2.10 29.85 4.87
C VAL A 194 3.00 30.46 3.83
N ARG A 195 3.11 31.80 3.76
CA ARG A 195 3.91 32.47 2.74
C ARG A 195 5.40 32.07 2.80
N SER A 196 5.97 32.17 3.99
CA SER A 196 7.39 31.79 4.19
C SER A 196 7.59 30.31 3.89
N ARG A 197 6.63 29.46 4.24
CA ARG A 197 6.65 28.03 3.97
C ARG A 197 6.65 27.74 2.47
N LEU A 198 5.73 28.32 1.73
CA LEU A 198 5.65 28.13 0.28
C LEU A 198 6.91 28.62 -0.46
N LEU A 199 7.48 29.74 -0.04
CA LEU A 199 8.74 30.22 -0.61
C LEU A 199 9.93 29.30 -0.28
N GLN A 200 9.94 28.65 0.89
CA GLN A 200 10.94 27.64 1.23
C GLN A 200 10.76 26.39 0.41
N VAL A 201 9.52 25.89 0.28
CA VAL A 201 9.16 24.76 -0.59
C VAL A 201 9.67 24.99 -2.02
N ALA A 202 9.40 26.15 -2.61
CA ALA A 202 9.86 26.46 -3.98
C ALA A 202 11.38 26.41 -4.10
N ARG A 203 12.12 26.97 -3.11
CA ARG A 203 13.59 26.90 -3.10
C ARG A 203 14.11 25.46 -2.99
N ASP A 204 13.51 24.65 -2.12
CA ASP A 204 13.92 23.27 -1.91
C ASP A 204 13.62 22.40 -3.14
N CYS A 205 12.47 22.60 -3.79
CA CYS A 205 12.10 21.90 -5.02
C CYS A 205 13.04 22.23 -6.18
N LYS A 206 13.39 23.52 -6.35
CA LYS A 206 14.41 23.95 -7.31
C LYS A 206 15.75 23.27 -7.04
N ALA A 207 16.22 23.30 -5.79
CA ALA A 207 17.49 22.68 -5.41
C ALA A 207 17.48 21.16 -5.61
N ALA A 208 16.35 20.49 -5.38
CA ALA A 208 16.20 19.06 -5.64
C ALA A 208 16.31 18.75 -7.14
N ARG A 209 15.58 19.46 -7.99
CA ARG A 209 15.67 19.27 -9.44
C ARG A 209 17.08 19.55 -9.98
N GLU A 210 17.74 20.63 -9.52
CA GLU A 210 19.12 20.93 -9.88
C GLU A 210 20.10 19.84 -9.45
N ALA A 211 19.90 19.25 -8.25
CA ALA A 211 20.77 18.18 -7.74
C ALA A 211 20.56 16.84 -8.46
N LEU A 212 19.34 16.52 -8.86
CA LEU A 212 18.98 15.30 -9.59
C LEU A 212 19.36 15.35 -11.08
N GLY A 213 19.32 16.54 -11.68
CA GLY A 213 19.43 16.69 -13.13
C GLY A 213 18.35 15.87 -13.85
N ASP A 214 18.75 15.17 -14.93
CA ASP A 214 17.86 14.32 -15.74
C ASP A 214 17.85 12.85 -15.29
N SER A 215 18.63 12.49 -14.27
CA SER A 215 18.88 11.09 -13.89
C SER A 215 17.95 10.54 -12.82
N GLY A 216 17.19 11.39 -12.15
CA GLY A 216 16.30 11.02 -11.08
C GLY A 216 15.03 11.85 -11.05
N ASP A 217 14.13 11.50 -10.14
CA ASP A 217 12.89 12.20 -9.95
C ASP A 217 12.68 12.64 -8.50
N TRP A 218 11.74 13.52 -8.27
CA TRP A 218 11.41 14.01 -6.94
C TRP A 218 9.92 14.20 -6.76
N SER A 219 9.47 14.04 -5.51
CA SER A 219 8.12 14.32 -5.09
C SER A 219 8.10 15.18 -3.82
N ILE A 220 6.99 15.80 -3.58
CA ILE A 220 6.77 16.56 -2.35
C ILE A 220 5.44 16.20 -1.74
N ASP A 221 5.47 16.05 -0.41
CA ASP A 221 4.28 15.85 0.40
C ASP A 221 3.89 17.18 1.05
N PHE A 222 2.70 17.65 0.72
CA PHE A 222 2.09 18.80 1.37
C PHE A 222 1.40 18.41 2.68
N HIS A 223 1.15 17.10 2.86
CA HIS A 223 0.70 16.50 4.11
C HIS A 223 -0.54 17.21 4.67
N GLN A 224 -1.45 17.60 3.78
CA GLN A 224 -2.72 18.27 4.11
C GLN A 224 -2.55 19.55 4.95
N ARG A 225 -1.40 20.24 4.80
CA ARG A 225 -1.11 21.45 5.58
C ARG A 225 -1.65 22.73 4.95
N PHE A 226 -2.17 22.65 3.73
CA PHE A 226 -2.64 23.81 2.98
C PHE A 226 -4.13 23.74 2.68
N GLU A 227 -4.78 24.90 2.71
CA GLU A 227 -6.08 25.08 2.11
C GLU A 227 -5.93 25.23 0.58
N LEU A 228 -7.04 25.16 -0.15
CA LEU A 228 -7.03 25.08 -1.61
C LEU A 228 -6.20 26.18 -2.29
N ASP A 229 -6.36 27.44 -1.86
CA ASP A 229 -5.67 28.58 -2.51
C ASP A 229 -4.15 28.56 -2.25
N ASP A 230 -3.71 28.12 -1.08
CA ASP A 230 -2.31 27.99 -0.73
C ASP A 230 -1.69 26.75 -1.39
N ALA A 231 -2.41 25.64 -1.45
CA ALA A 231 -1.99 24.46 -2.20
C ALA A 231 -1.81 24.78 -3.70
N LEU A 232 -2.74 25.53 -4.28
CA LEU A 232 -2.63 26.00 -5.67
C LEU A 232 -1.40 26.89 -5.90
N ARG A 233 -1.13 27.83 -4.97
CA ARG A 233 0.09 28.65 -5.02
C ARG A 233 1.34 27.79 -4.96
N GLY A 234 1.35 26.80 -4.04
CA GLY A 234 2.44 25.84 -3.89
C GLY A 234 2.69 25.08 -5.19
N CYS A 235 1.64 24.47 -5.76
CA CYS A 235 1.73 23.77 -7.03
C CYS A 235 2.29 24.64 -8.14
N LYS A 236 1.79 25.88 -8.30
CA LYS A 236 2.26 26.81 -9.33
C LYS A 236 3.72 27.25 -9.16
N LEU A 237 4.20 27.36 -7.91
CA LEU A 237 5.59 27.72 -7.64
C LEU A 237 6.59 26.61 -7.97
N ILE A 238 6.13 25.35 -8.04
CA ILE A 238 6.99 24.18 -8.26
C ILE A 238 6.79 23.50 -9.62
N GLU A 239 5.75 23.89 -10.36
CA GLU A 239 5.36 23.29 -11.64
C GLU A 239 6.51 23.30 -12.67
N GLU A 240 7.28 24.37 -12.73
CA GLU A 240 8.45 24.51 -13.63
C GLU A 240 9.57 23.48 -13.32
N TYR A 241 9.62 22.93 -12.10
CA TYR A 241 10.62 21.95 -11.68
C TYR A 241 10.17 20.50 -11.90
N SER A 242 9.00 20.29 -12.50
CA SER A 242 8.46 18.99 -12.94
C SER A 242 8.54 17.90 -11.87
N PRO A 243 7.74 18.00 -10.80
CA PRO A 243 7.65 16.93 -9.78
C PRO A 243 7.04 15.66 -10.38
N TYR A 244 7.46 14.50 -9.89
CA TYR A 244 6.81 13.23 -10.17
C TYR A 244 5.36 13.24 -9.66
N LEU A 245 5.15 13.78 -8.44
CA LEU A 245 3.83 14.03 -7.87
C LEU A 245 3.91 15.06 -6.73
N VAL A 246 2.76 15.64 -6.42
CA VAL A 246 2.46 16.31 -5.15
C VAL A 246 1.51 15.43 -4.37
N GLU A 247 1.91 15.08 -3.16
CA GLU A 247 1.21 14.20 -2.25
C GLU A 247 0.32 15.02 -1.32
N ASP A 248 -0.94 14.59 -1.14
CA ASP A 248 -1.94 15.14 -0.24
C ASP A 248 -1.94 16.67 -0.19
N PRO A 249 -2.20 17.33 -1.35
CA PRO A 249 -1.97 18.76 -1.52
C PRO A 249 -2.89 19.64 -0.69
N VAL A 250 -4.10 19.17 -0.38
CA VAL A 250 -5.13 19.92 0.34
C VAL A 250 -5.63 19.12 1.54
N ARG A 251 -6.18 19.81 2.52
CA ARG A 251 -6.90 19.19 3.63
C ARG A 251 -8.20 18.57 3.12
N ASP A 252 -8.25 17.25 3.08
CA ASP A 252 -9.33 16.51 2.43
C ASP A 252 -10.42 15.99 3.39
N GLU A 253 -10.16 15.95 4.71
CA GLU A 253 -11.10 15.42 5.70
C GLU A 253 -12.53 16.02 5.59
N HIS A 254 -12.61 17.28 5.16
CA HIS A 254 -13.87 17.99 5.02
C HIS A 254 -14.11 18.55 3.61
N PHE A 255 -13.10 18.50 2.73
CA PHE A 255 -13.08 19.23 1.46
C PHE A 255 -12.66 18.34 0.27
N LEU A 256 -13.18 17.11 0.19
CA LEU A 256 -12.93 16.23 -0.96
C LEU A 256 -13.19 16.91 -2.32
N ASP A 257 -14.08 17.89 -2.37
CA ASP A 257 -14.35 18.65 -3.60
C ASP A 257 -13.23 19.64 -3.96
N ASP A 258 -12.26 19.90 -3.07
CA ASP A 258 -11.14 20.78 -3.34
C ASP A 258 -10.07 20.12 -4.20
N ILE A 259 -9.91 18.80 -4.15
CA ILE A 259 -9.02 18.06 -5.05
C ILE A 259 -9.41 18.25 -6.51
N PRO A 260 -10.69 18.03 -6.93
CA PRO A 260 -11.16 18.32 -8.28
C PRO A 260 -10.97 19.78 -8.69
N ARG A 261 -11.11 20.72 -7.77
CA ARG A 261 -10.88 22.14 -8.04
C ARG A 261 -9.40 22.44 -8.29
N LEU A 262 -8.52 21.92 -7.43
CA LEU A 262 -7.07 22.02 -7.59
C LEU A 262 -6.62 21.41 -8.92
N ARG A 263 -7.09 20.18 -9.23
CA ARG A 263 -6.76 19.46 -10.46
C ARG A 263 -7.03 20.28 -11.72
N ARG A 264 -8.12 21.02 -11.76
CA ARG A 264 -8.46 21.89 -12.92
C ARG A 264 -7.56 23.12 -13.07
N MET A 265 -6.76 23.44 -12.06
CA MET A 265 -5.98 24.68 -11.97
C MET A 265 -4.47 24.47 -12.01
N THR A 266 -4.00 23.21 -11.96
CA THR A 266 -2.58 22.83 -12.03
C THR A 266 -2.35 21.66 -12.97
N SER A 267 -1.16 21.59 -13.58
CA SER A 267 -0.69 20.44 -14.36
C SER A 267 0.16 19.47 -13.54
N VAL A 268 0.46 19.81 -12.28
CA VAL A 268 1.26 18.96 -11.40
C VAL A 268 0.49 17.66 -11.11
N PRO A 269 1.11 16.47 -11.27
CA PRO A 269 0.46 15.22 -10.91
C PRO A 269 0.11 15.15 -9.43
N ILE A 270 -1.14 14.77 -9.13
CA ILE A 270 -1.68 14.71 -7.77
C ILE A 270 -1.74 13.26 -7.30
N ALA A 271 -1.20 13.01 -6.10
CA ALA A 271 -1.35 11.77 -5.35
C ALA A 271 -2.11 12.05 -4.06
N ALA A 272 -3.18 11.28 -3.79
CA ALA A 272 -3.98 11.47 -2.58
C ALA A 272 -4.66 10.17 -2.14
N GLY A 273 -5.07 10.13 -0.87
CA GLY A 273 -5.91 9.07 -0.35
C GLY A 273 -5.30 8.18 0.73
N GLU A 274 -4.20 8.55 1.35
CA GLU A 274 -3.63 7.77 2.46
C GLU A 274 -4.57 7.69 3.66
N GLU A 275 -5.42 8.68 3.83
CA GLU A 275 -6.38 8.76 4.90
C GLU A 275 -7.75 8.16 4.56
N TRP A 276 -8.02 7.78 3.30
CA TRP A 276 -9.33 7.26 2.91
C TRP A 276 -9.40 5.75 3.11
N GLY A 277 -10.62 5.29 3.32
CA GLY A 277 -10.83 3.91 3.68
C GLY A 277 -11.59 3.09 2.65
N TRP A 278 -12.59 3.66 2.00
CA TRP A 278 -13.51 2.90 1.18
C TRP A 278 -13.27 3.12 -0.31
N ARG A 279 -13.50 2.08 -1.13
CA ARG A 279 -13.51 2.25 -2.60
C ARG A 279 -14.42 3.40 -3.05
N TRP A 280 -15.48 3.69 -2.31
CA TRP A 280 -16.39 4.80 -2.64
C TRP A 280 -15.76 6.18 -2.44
N ASP A 281 -14.83 6.32 -1.53
CA ASP A 281 -14.07 7.56 -1.35
C ASP A 281 -13.21 7.85 -2.59
N PHE A 282 -12.61 6.80 -3.15
CA PHE A 282 -11.76 6.89 -4.34
C PHE A 282 -12.56 7.01 -5.65
N ASN A 283 -13.76 6.38 -5.70
CA ASN A 283 -14.48 6.14 -6.95
C ASN A 283 -14.66 7.41 -7.78
N LYS A 284 -15.22 8.47 -7.19
CA LYS A 284 -15.50 9.74 -7.89
C LYS A 284 -14.23 10.42 -8.41
N LEU A 285 -13.16 10.42 -7.61
CA LEU A 285 -11.91 11.08 -7.95
C LEU A 285 -11.16 10.31 -9.05
N VAL A 286 -11.20 8.99 -9.00
CA VAL A 286 -10.60 8.11 -10.02
C VAL A 286 -11.38 8.20 -11.32
N GLU A 287 -12.71 8.07 -11.30
CA GLU A 287 -13.58 8.15 -12.51
C GLU A 287 -13.45 9.50 -13.23
N ASN A 288 -13.25 10.58 -12.50
CA ASN A 288 -13.12 11.93 -13.06
C ASN A 288 -11.67 12.29 -13.42
N HIS A 289 -10.68 11.42 -13.16
CA HIS A 289 -9.26 11.73 -13.28
C HIS A 289 -8.82 12.95 -12.45
N ASP A 290 -9.41 13.10 -11.27
CA ASP A 290 -9.07 14.18 -10.34
C ASP A 290 -7.75 13.90 -9.57
N ILE A 291 -7.29 12.64 -9.58
CA ILE A 291 -5.97 12.21 -9.08
C ILE A 291 -5.23 11.39 -10.15
N ASP A 292 -3.91 11.48 -10.17
CA ASP A 292 -3.03 10.70 -11.07
C ASP A 292 -2.52 9.44 -10.40
N TYR A 293 -2.39 9.48 -9.08
CA TYR A 293 -1.90 8.38 -8.25
C TYR A 293 -2.78 8.19 -7.02
N ASN A 294 -3.11 6.94 -6.75
CA ASN A 294 -3.86 6.54 -5.57
C ASN A 294 -2.90 6.18 -4.43
N ARG A 295 -3.10 6.76 -3.24
CA ARG A 295 -2.25 6.57 -2.07
C ARG A 295 -2.83 5.62 -1.02
N CYS A 296 -3.85 4.84 -1.35
CA CYS A 296 -4.52 3.98 -0.37
C CYS A 296 -3.55 3.00 0.32
N THR A 297 -3.76 2.84 1.61
CA THR A 297 -2.97 1.98 2.49
C THR A 297 -3.70 0.67 2.76
N LEU A 298 -3.00 -0.46 2.64
CA LEU A 298 -3.62 -1.77 2.65
C LEU A 298 -4.47 -2.07 3.90
N PRO A 299 -4.00 -1.87 5.15
CA PRO A 299 -4.86 -2.09 6.32
C PRO A 299 -6.01 -1.09 6.39
N ASN A 300 -5.76 0.19 6.12
CA ASN A 300 -6.74 1.27 6.24
C ASN A 300 -7.95 1.09 5.33
N VAL A 301 -7.77 0.45 4.17
CA VAL A 301 -8.88 0.17 3.25
C VAL A 301 -9.60 -1.15 3.55
N GLY A 302 -9.28 -1.81 4.64
CA GLY A 302 -9.94 -3.08 5.00
C GLY A 302 -9.29 -4.32 4.41
N GLY A 303 -7.98 -4.27 4.08
CA GLY A 303 -7.18 -5.41 3.67
C GLY A 303 -7.13 -5.66 2.17
N ILE A 304 -6.59 -6.82 1.80
CA ILE A 304 -6.39 -7.24 0.40
C ILE A 304 -7.71 -7.26 -0.36
N THR A 305 -8.78 -7.76 0.26
CA THR A 305 -10.10 -7.92 -0.37
C THR A 305 -10.65 -6.61 -0.92
N GLU A 306 -10.55 -5.53 -0.18
CA GLU A 306 -10.98 -4.20 -0.64
C GLU A 306 -9.93 -3.53 -1.54
N TYR A 307 -8.65 -3.70 -1.20
CA TYR A 307 -7.54 -3.14 -1.98
C TYR A 307 -7.57 -3.56 -3.45
N LEU A 308 -7.88 -4.84 -3.71
CA LEU A 308 -8.00 -5.35 -5.09
C LEU A 308 -9.12 -4.67 -5.88
N LYS A 309 -10.22 -4.28 -5.23
CA LYS A 309 -11.32 -3.55 -5.88
C LYS A 309 -10.91 -2.12 -6.21
N ILE A 310 -10.15 -1.48 -5.31
CA ILE A 310 -9.58 -0.16 -5.56
C ILE A 310 -8.54 -0.22 -6.69
N MET A 311 -7.67 -1.23 -6.70
CA MET A 311 -6.74 -1.46 -7.81
C MET A 311 -7.46 -1.62 -9.16
N ALA A 312 -8.52 -2.41 -9.21
CA ALA A 312 -9.30 -2.61 -10.43
C ALA A 312 -9.97 -1.31 -10.91
N LEU A 313 -10.48 -0.49 -9.98
CA LEU A 313 -11.01 0.83 -10.30
C LEU A 313 -9.91 1.75 -10.88
N CYS A 314 -8.75 1.80 -10.25
CA CYS A 314 -7.60 2.59 -10.71
C CYS A 314 -7.08 2.11 -12.08
N GLU A 315 -7.01 0.80 -12.30
CA GLU A 315 -6.57 0.22 -13.58
C GLU A 315 -7.46 0.65 -14.74
N THR A 316 -8.79 0.60 -14.58
CA THR A 316 -9.73 0.98 -15.65
C THR A 316 -9.66 2.46 -16.00
N HIS A 317 -9.11 3.31 -15.15
CA HIS A 317 -8.99 4.75 -15.33
C HIS A 317 -7.54 5.24 -15.45
N ALA A 318 -6.59 4.32 -15.67
CA ALA A 318 -5.17 4.62 -15.85
C ALA A 318 -4.53 5.43 -14.71
N VAL A 319 -5.01 5.23 -13.47
CA VAL A 319 -4.46 5.86 -12.25
C VAL A 319 -3.37 4.96 -11.68
N GLY A 320 -2.19 5.51 -11.40
CA GLY A 320 -1.07 4.78 -10.78
C GLY A 320 -1.30 4.47 -9.29
N MET A 321 -0.54 3.52 -8.75
CA MET A 321 -0.58 3.17 -7.32
C MET A 321 0.70 3.64 -6.63
N VAL A 322 0.55 4.54 -5.66
CA VAL A 322 1.65 5.06 -4.83
C VAL A 322 1.22 4.98 -3.37
N PRO A 323 1.06 3.76 -2.82
CA PRO A 323 0.50 3.59 -1.49
C PRO A 323 1.39 4.21 -0.41
N HIS A 324 0.74 4.73 0.64
CA HIS A 324 1.41 5.14 1.86
C HIS A 324 2.08 3.93 2.53
N PHE A 325 3.20 4.14 3.21
CA PHE A 325 3.92 3.09 3.92
C PHE A 325 3.07 2.44 5.03
N THR A 326 3.36 1.19 5.32
CA THR A 326 2.65 0.40 6.35
C THR A 326 3.66 -0.28 7.28
N GLY A 327 3.16 -1.01 8.25
CA GLY A 327 3.97 -1.93 9.04
C GLY A 327 4.53 -3.10 8.22
N PRO A 328 5.45 -3.90 8.79
CA PRO A 328 6.23 -4.89 8.04
C PRO A 328 5.40 -6.03 7.44
N VAL A 329 4.36 -6.50 8.15
CA VAL A 329 3.48 -7.57 7.66
C VAL A 329 2.57 -7.06 6.55
N ALA A 330 1.95 -5.90 6.76
CA ALA A 330 1.11 -5.26 5.77
C ALA A 330 1.92 -4.85 4.52
N THR A 331 3.17 -4.38 4.68
CA THR A 331 4.09 -4.10 3.57
C THR A 331 4.35 -5.35 2.72
N ALA A 332 4.60 -6.49 3.34
CA ALA A 332 4.81 -7.75 2.63
C ALA A 332 3.57 -8.15 1.80
N ALA A 333 2.38 -8.03 2.38
CA ALA A 333 1.13 -8.29 1.69
C ALA A 333 0.88 -7.29 0.54
N LEU A 334 1.16 -6.02 0.77
CA LEU A 334 0.99 -4.95 -0.22
C LEU A 334 1.86 -5.16 -1.46
N VAL A 335 3.12 -5.57 -1.28
CA VAL A 335 4.01 -5.94 -2.39
C VAL A 335 3.43 -7.08 -3.23
N GLN A 336 2.84 -8.09 -2.58
CA GLN A 336 2.18 -9.21 -3.28
C GLN A 336 1.03 -8.71 -4.19
N CYS A 337 0.28 -7.71 -3.75
CA CYS A 337 -0.77 -7.09 -4.57
C CYS A 337 -0.17 -6.25 -5.70
N LEU A 338 0.76 -5.36 -5.39
CA LEU A 338 1.28 -4.37 -6.35
C LEU A 338 2.09 -4.98 -7.49
N VAL A 339 2.75 -6.13 -7.29
CA VAL A 339 3.44 -6.80 -8.39
C VAL A 339 2.49 -7.38 -9.44
N THR A 340 1.18 -7.48 -9.14
CA THR A 340 0.16 -7.88 -10.10
C THR A 340 -0.49 -6.70 -10.83
N TYR A 341 -0.22 -5.46 -10.40
CA TYR A 341 -0.81 -4.26 -10.97
C TYR A 341 -0.09 -3.84 -12.26
N PRO A 342 -0.79 -3.71 -13.41
CA PRO A 342 -0.11 -3.54 -14.70
C PRO A 342 0.38 -2.12 -14.96
N LEU A 343 -0.15 -1.12 -14.27
CA LEU A 343 0.18 0.29 -14.49
C LEU A 343 1.33 0.77 -13.58
N SER A 344 1.54 2.07 -13.50
CA SER A 344 2.60 2.68 -12.67
C SER A 344 2.46 2.33 -11.20
N VAL A 345 3.57 1.93 -10.60
CA VAL A 345 3.70 1.68 -9.15
C VAL A 345 4.96 2.35 -8.64
N MET A 346 4.83 3.12 -7.59
CA MET A 346 5.94 3.63 -6.79
C MET A 346 5.60 3.41 -5.31
N PHE A 347 6.43 2.67 -4.59
CA PHE A 347 6.14 2.24 -3.23
C PHE A 347 6.81 3.16 -2.20
N GLU A 348 6.04 3.70 -1.29
CA GLU A 348 6.60 4.41 -0.14
C GLU A 348 7.13 3.40 0.88
N TYR A 349 8.45 3.36 1.08
CA TYR A 349 9.08 2.36 1.94
C TYR A 349 9.93 2.98 3.04
N ASN A 350 9.52 2.77 4.27
CA ASN A 350 10.11 3.44 5.43
C ASN A 350 11.06 2.57 6.27
N TYR A 351 11.04 1.24 6.09
CA TYR A 351 11.82 0.35 6.96
C TYR A 351 13.26 0.10 6.48
N GLY A 352 13.54 0.19 5.17
CA GLY A 352 14.85 -0.14 4.62
C GLY A 352 15.24 -1.58 4.97
N ASN A 353 16.48 -1.77 5.40
CA ASN A 353 17.01 -3.06 5.90
C ASN A 353 16.87 -3.20 7.42
N ARG A 354 16.02 -2.41 8.07
CA ARG A 354 15.83 -2.48 9.52
C ARG A 354 15.23 -3.82 9.90
N GLN A 355 15.94 -4.59 10.69
CA GLN A 355 15.41 -5.79 11.32
C GLN A 355 14.47 -5.41 12.46
N ILE A 356 13.33 -6.08 12.51
CA ILE A 356 12.37 -5.97 13.60
C ILE A 356 12.60 -7.18 14.51
N PRO A 357 13.05 -6.99 15.77
CA PRO A 357 13.52 -8.10 16.60
C PRO A 357 12.49 -9.20 16.90
N TYR A 358 11.20 -8.86 16.86
CA TYR A 358 10.10 -9.78 17.19
C TYR A 358 9.36 -10.32 15.97
N LEU A 359 9.78 -9.95 14.76
CA LEU A 359 9.20 -10.46 13.50
C LEU A 359 10.28 -11.02 12.59
N PRO A 360 10.04 -12.14 11.92
CA PRO A 360 10.88 -12.57 10.82
C PRO A 360 10.87 -11.51 9.72
N GLN A 361 11.91 -11.49 8.89
CA GLN A 361 11.95 -10.61 7.73
C GLN A 361 10.93 -11.10 6.68
N TYR A 362 9.88 -10.32 6.49
CA TYR A 362 8.82 -10.62 5.51
C TYR A 362 9.05 -9.95 4.15
N THR A 363 9.92 -8.94 4.06
CA THR A 363 10.18 -8.18 2.85
C THR A 363 11.62 -8.31 2.40
N ASP A 364 11.83 -8.46 1.11
CA ASP A 364 13.14 -8.46 0.48
C ASP A 364 13.40 -7.09 -0.16
N PHE A 365 14.13 -6.22 0.55
CA PHE A 365 14.49 -4.89 0.06
C PHE A 365 15.93 -4.86 -0.42
N LYS A 366 16.17 -4.33 -1.62
CA LYS A 366 17.51 -4.20 -2.20
C LYS A 366 17.59 -2.99 -3.13
N ALA A 367 18.49 -2.07 -2.82
CA ALA A 367 18.82 -0.92 -3.68
C ALA A 367 17.57 -0.18 -4.21
N GLY A 368 16.73 0.33 -3.32
CA GLY A 368 15.52 1.07 -3.68
C GLY A 368 14.38 0.25 -4.26
N LYS A 369 14.45 -1.08 -4.17
CA LYS A 369 13.47 -2.03 -4.73
C LYS A 369 12.98 -3.00 -3.68
N LEU A 370 11.69 -3.28 -3.73
CA LEU A 370 11.04 -4.23 -2.85
C LEU A 370 10.52 -5.41 -3.67
N TYR A 371 10.96 -6.61 -3.29
CA TYR A 371 10.63 -7.85 -4.00
C TYR A 371 9.55 -8.63 -3.25
N PRO A 372 8.60 -9.24 -3.96
CA PRO A 372 7.71 -10.21 -3.35
C PRO A 372 8.52 -11.43 -2.93
N ASN A 373 8.20 -12.01 -1.78
CA ASN A 373 8.75 -13.29 -1.39
C ASN A 373 7.78 -14.43 -1.76
N ASP A 374 8.29 -15.64 -1.83
CA ASP A 374 7.53 -16.85 -2.17
C ASP A 374 6.99 -17.58 -0.91
N ARG A 375 6.99 -16.90 0.24
CA ARG A 375 6.61 -17.47 1.56
C ARG A 375 5.24 -17.03 2.00
#